data_dc3efc3bfbd517123b0abf5d52b4d4db
#
_entry.id   dc3efc3bfbd517123b0abf5d52b4d4db
#
_cell.length_a   1.000
_cell.length_b   1.000
_cell.length_c   1.000
_cell.angle_alpha   90.00
_cell.angle_beta   90.00
_cell.angle_gamma   90.00
#
_symmetry.space_group_name_H-M   'P 1'
#
loop_
_entity.id
_entity.type
_entity.pdbx_description
1 polymer ?
#
loop_
_entity_poly.entity_id
_entity_poly.type
_entity_poly.pdbx_seq_one_letter_code
_entity_poly.pdbx_strand_id
1 'polypeptide(L)'
;RIAIVGPNGIGKTTLLRILAGLEEPSSGSVHRARGLRLGYLPQEATQISGGTLWEYCLQAFEPLLAQAEQLKAFEQAMQSHEADTKLVEQYGSVLSRFEQAGGYTYPTRIKQTLAGLGFEAGDYERPLAQLSGGQRTRAMLARLLLESPDLLLLDEPTNHLDISAVEWLEALLQDWSGSVLIV
;
A
#
# COMPACT_ATOMS: atom_id res chain seq x y z
N ARG A 1 -14.50 6.93 8.84
CA ARG A 1 -13.32 7.66 9.34
C ARG A 1 -13.50 7.88 10.83
N ILE A 2 -12.48 7.56 11.63
CA ILE A 2 -12.47 7.75 13.09
C ILE A 2 -11.14 8.41 13.45
N ALA A 3 -11.16 9.46 14.26
CA ALA A 3 -9.97 10.07 14.83
C ALA A 3 -9.93 9.80 16.35
N ILE A 4 -8.76 9.41 16.86
CA ILE A 4 -8.49 9.26 18.28
C ILE A 4 -7.68 10.48 18.73
N VAL A 5 -8.25 11.28 19.62
CA VAL A 5 -7.63 12.50 20.13
C VAL A 5 -7.39 12.35 21.63
N GLY A 6 -6.25 12.80 22.09
CA GLY A 6 -5.90 12.80 23.52
C GLY A 6 -4.44 13.19 23.77
N PRO A 7 -4.06 13.45 25.03
CA PRO A 7 -2.69 13.85 25.35
C PRO A 7 -1.68 12.73 25.03
N ASN A 8 -0.39 13.11 24.91
CA ASN A 8 0.68 12.15 24.73
C ASN A 8 0.78 11.19 25.93
N GLY A 9 1.11 9.92 25.66
CA GLY A 9 1.26 8.90 26.68
C GLY A 9 -0.05 8.23 27.16
N ILE A 10 -1.24 8.64 26.67
CA ILE A 10 -2.52 8.03 27.09
C ILE A 10 -2.77 6.64 26.50
N GLY A 11 -1.90 6.16 25.60
CA GLY A 11 -2.02 4.81 25.02
C GLY A 11 -2.63 4.76 23.62
N LYS A 12 -2.68 5.87 22.86
CA LYS A 12 -3.23 5.89 21.51
C LYS A 12 -2.48 4.94 20.56
N THR A 13 -1.15 5.03 20.53
CA THR A 13 -0.27 4.13 19.76
C THR A 13 -0.43 2.67 20.20
N THR A 14 -0.50 2.41 21.52
CA THR A 14 -0.73 1.06 22.06
C THR A 14 -2.05 0.48 21.56
N LEU A 15 -3.12 1.27 21.56
CA LEU A 15 -4.41 0.85 21.02
C LEU A 15 -4.31 0.50 19.52
N LEU A 16 -3.64 1.32 18.70
CA LEU A 16 -3.43 1.00 17.28
C LEU A 16 -2.62 -0.30 17.11
N ARG A 17 -1.58 -0.52 17.92
CA ARG A 17 -0.74 -1.74 17.87
C ARG A 17 -1.54 -2.99 18.28
N ILE A 18 -2.42 -2.89 19.29
CA ILE A 18 -3.34 -3.97 19.66
C ILE A 18 -4.31 -4.26 18.50
N LEU A 19 -4.89 -3.22 17.90
CA LEU A 19 -5.76 -3.37 16.73
C LEU A 19 -5.02 -3.93 15.51
N ALA A 20 -3.75 -3.60 15.33
CA ALA A 20 -2.90 -4.17 14.29
C ALA A 20 -2.47 -5.63 14.59
N GLY A 21 -2.58 -6.09 15.82
CA GLY A 21 -2.15 -7.42 16.27
C GLY A 21 -0.67 -7.53 16.54
N LEU A 22 -0.04 -6.40 16.80
CA LEU A 22 1.36 -6.30 17.16
C LEU A 22 1.57 -6.38 18.68
N GLU A 23 0.52 -6.18 19.45
CA GLU A 23 0.50 -6.29 20.91
C GLU A 23 -0.79 -7.00 21.36
N GLU A 24 -0.70 -7.72 22.49
CA GLU A 24 -1.85 -8.35 23.12
C GLU A 24 -2.51 -7.39 24.10
N PRO A 25 -3.85 -7.33 24.19
CA PRO A 25 -4.52 -6.53 25.19
C PRO A 25 -4.32 -7.14 26.59
N SER A 26 -4.13 -6.29 27.61
CA SER A 26 -4.01 -6.72 29.01
C SER A 26 -5.26 -7.43 29.55
N SER A 27 -6.43 -7.15 28.93
CA SER A 27 -7.71 -7.80 29.22
C SER A 27 -8.65 -7.66 28.03
N GLY A 28 -9.64 -8.54 27.91
CA GLY A 28 -10.57 -8.56 26.80
C GLY A 28 -10.02 -9.27 25.56
N SER A 29 -10.65 -9.05 24.41
CA SER A 29 -10.26 -9.66 23.15
C SER A 29 -10.55 -8.75 21.96
N VAL A 30 -9.75 -8.88 20.89
CA VAL A 30 -9.95 -8.19 19.61
C VAL A 30 -10.48 -9.19 18.60
N HIS A 31 -11.64 -8.90 18.02
CA HIS A 31 -12.23 -9.71 16.96
C HIS A 31 -12.09 -8.99 15.61
N ARG A 32 -11.55 -9.69 14.63
CA ARG A 32 -11.38 -9.18 13.27
C ARG A 32 -12.23 -9.98 12.30
N ALA A 33 -12.80 -9.32 11.31
CA ALA A 33 -13.48 -10.01 10.22
C ALA A 33 -12.50 -10.93 9.46
N ARG A 34 -12.97 -12.11 9.05
CA ARG A 34 -12.15 -13.04 8.27
C ARG A 34 -11.81 -12.41 6.92
N GLY A 35 -10.52 -12.41 6.57
CA GLY A 35 -10.04 -11.84 5.30
C GLY A 35 -9.88 -10.33 5.30
N LEU A 36 -10.06 -9.64 6.43
CA LEU A 36 -9.83 -8.19 6.53
C LEU A 36 -8.35 -7.88 6.23
N ARG A 37 -8.11 -7.08 5.20
CA ARG A 37 -6.78 -6.53 4.88
C ARG A 37 -6.58 -5.28 5.72
N LEU A 38 -5.66 -5.37 6.66
CA LEU A 38 -5.34 -4.30 7.59
C LEU A 38 -3.97 -3.71 7.24
N GLY A 39 -3.90 -2.39 7.12
CA GLY A 39 -2.67 -1.65 6.96
C GLY A 39 -2.39 -0.79 8.19
N TYR A 40 -1.15 -0.80 8.67
CA TYR A 40 -0.72 -0.02 9.82
C TYR A 40 0.53 0.80 9.48
N LEU A 41 0.44 2.11 9.70
CA LEU A 41 1.58 3.02 9.65
C LEU A 41 1.98 3.36 11.09
N PRO A 42 3.17 2.93 11.55
CA PRO A 42 3.70 3.33 12.87
C PRO A 42 4.20 4.77 12.84
N GLN A 43 4.25 5.40 14.00
CA GLN A 43 4.76 6.77 14.21
C GLN A 43 6.23 6.90 13.76
N GLU A 44 7.06 5.89 14.04
CA GLU A 44 8.46 5.87 13.60
C GLU A 44 8.64 4.81 12.49
N ALA A 45 9.38 5.19 11.45
CA ALA A 45 9.73 4.29 10.38
C ALA A 45 10.54 3.10 10.91
N THR A 46 10.00 1.90 10.74
CA THR A 46 10.81 0.68 10.85
C THR A 46 11.89 0.69 9.77
N GLN A 47 12.99 -0.03 10.00
CA GLN A 47 14.05 -0.12 9.00
C GLN A 47 13.49 -0.78 7.73
N ILE A 48 13.36 0.03 6.67
CA ILE A 48 13.13 -0.47 5.32
C ILE A 48 14.49 -0.54 4.62
N SER A 49 14.80 -1.67 4.01
CA SER A 49 16.08 -1.91 3.36
C SER A 49 15.91 -2.74 2.08
N GLY A 50 16.85 -2.55 1.16
CA GLY A 50 16.89 -3.26 -0.12
C GLY A 50 16.07 -2.55 -1.21
N GLY A 51 16.69 -2.39 -2.39
CA GLY A 51 16.04 -1.81 -3.55
C GLY A 51 15.89 -0.29 -3.53
N THR A 52 15.19 0.20 -4.54
CA THR A 52 14.85 1.61 -4.76
C THR A 52 13.48 1.96 -4.18
N LEU A 53 13.17 3.26 -4.10
CA LEU A 53 11.86 3.75 -3.70
C LEU A 53 10.76 3.21 -4.63
N TRP A 54 11.03 3.16 -5.93
CA TRP A 54 10.10 2.60 -6.93
C TRP A 54 9.82 1.12 -6.68
N GLU A 55 10.89 0.32 -6.53
CA GLU A 55 10.75 -1.13 -6.27
C GLU A 55 10.00 -1.40 -4.97
N TYR A 56 10.19 -0.58 -3.96
CA TYR A 56 9.45 -0.70 -2.69
C TYR A 56 7.95 -0.47 -2.87
N CYS A 57 7.57 0.57 -3.63
CA CYS A 57 6.16 0.82 -3.95
C CYS A 57 5.57 -0.25 -4.88
N LEU A 58 6.40 -0.81 -5.77
CA LEU A 58 5.99 -1.86 -6.70
C LEU A 58 5.57 -3.14 -5.98
N GLN A 59 6.12 -3.43 -4.80
CA GLN A 59 5.72 -4.58 -3.98
C GLN A 59 4.22 -4.58 -3.61
N ALA A 60 3.57 -3.41 -3.54
CA ALA A 60 2.13 -3.32 -3.33
C ALA A 60 1.31 -4.00 -4.45
N PHE A 61 1.93 -4.25 -5.59
CA PHE A 61 1.32 -4.82 -6.78
C PHE A 61 1.82 -6.23 -7.11
N GLU A 62 2.51 -6.92 -6.17
CA GLU A 62 3.00 -8.30 -6.40
C GLU A 62 1.94 -9.24 -6.99
N PRO A 63 0.68 -9.30 -6.49
CA PRO A 63 -0.33 -10.17 -7.07
C PRO A 63 -0.67 -9.81 -8.53
N LEU A 64 -0.62 -8.52 -8.87
CA LEU A 64 -0.87 -8.01 -10.20
C LEU A 64 0.28 -8.32 -11.15
N LEU A 65 1.51 -8.18 -10.68
CA LEU A 65 2.72 -8.53 -11.44
C LEU A 65 2.78 -10.02 -11.73
N ALA A 66 2.38 -10.87 -10.78
CA ALA A 66 2.26 -12.31 -11.01
C ALA A 66 1.24 -12.64 -12.11
N GLN A 67 0.11 -11.91 -12.18
CA GLN A 67 -0.85 -12.06 -13.29
C GLN A 67 -0.24 -11.59 -14.63
N ALA A 68 0.54 -10.52 -14.65
CA ALA A 68 1.22 -10.06 -15.86
C ALA A 68 2.21 -11.11 -16.41
N GLU A 69 2.99 -11.74 -15.53
CA GLU A 69 3.88 -12.84 -15.93
C GLU A 69 3.10 -14.06 -16.43
N GLN A 70 1.96 -14.38 -15.81
CA GLN A 70 1.08 -15.44 -16.27
C GLN A 70 0.51 -15.17 -17.67
N LEU A 71 0.11 -13.93 -17.96
CA LEU A 71 -0.35 -13.51 -19.29
C LEU A 71 0.75 -13.69 -20.33
N LYS A 72 1.98 -13.26 -20.05
CA LYS A 72 3.13 -13.46 -20.93
C LYS A 72 3.38 -14.96 -21.23
N ALA A 73 3.28 -15.81 -20.21
CA ALA A 73 3.44 -17.25 -20.39
C ALA A 73 2.36 -17.83 -21.31
N PHE A 74 1.11 -17.39 -21.18
CA PHE A 74 0.04 -17.79 -22.10
C PHE A 74 0.28 -17.31 -23.52
N GLU A 75 0.72 -16.06 -23.71
CA GLU A 75 1.05 -15.50 -25.03
C GLU A 75 2.15 -16.31 -25.73
N GLN A 76 3.20 -16.69 -25.01
CA GLN A 76 4.27 -17.54 -25.52
C GLN A 76 3.76 -18.94 -25.89
N ALA A 77 2.90 -19.53 -25.08
CA ALA A 77 2.30 -20.85 -25.35
C ALA A 77 1.41 -20.81 -26.60
N MET A 78 0.64 -19.73 -26.80
CA MET A 78 -0.20 -19.55 -27.99
C MET A 78 0.60 -19.33 -29.28
N GLN A 79 1.81 -18.76 -29.20
CA GLN A 79 2.70 -18.62 -30.38
C GLN A 79 3.32 -19.93 -30.81
N SER A 80 3.51 -20.88 -29.91
CA SER A 80 4.22 -22.12 -30.16
C SER A 80 3.33 -23.32 -30.57
N HIS A 81 2.01 -23.23 -30.40
CA HIS A 81 1.04 -24.28 -30.72
C HIS A 81 -0.24 -23.67 -31.33
N GLU A 82 -1.00 -24.46 -32.11
CA GLU A 82 -2.40 -24.10 -32.42
C GLU A 82 -3.14 -23.86 -31.09
N ALA A 83 -3.66 -22.64 -30.92
CA ALA A 83 -4.26 -22.21 -29.67
C ALA A 83 -5.43 -23.11 -29.30
N ASP A 84 -5.24 -23.99 -28.31
CA ASP A 84 -6.31 -24.78 -27.72
C ASP A 84 -7.36 -23.81 -27.11
N THR A 85 -8.65 -24.05 -27.40
CA THR A 85 -9.77 -23.26 -26.90
C THR A 85 -9.67 -23.04 -25.39
N LYS A 86 -9.22 -24.03 -24.63
CA LYS A 86 -9.03 -23.96 -23.19
C LYS A 86 -7.94 -22.94 -22.79
N LEU A 87 -6.85 -22.86 -23.55
CA LEU A 87 -5.78 -21.90 -23.32
C LEU A 87 -6.27 -20.45 -23.54
N VAL A 88 -7.07 -20.23 -24.58
CA VAL A 88 -7.67 -18.93 -24.89
C VAL A 88 -8.64 -18.51 -23.78
N GLU A 89 -9.48 -19.42 -23.26
CA GLU A 89 -10.39 -19.12 -22.17
C GLU A 89 -9.65 -18.75 -20.88
N GLN A 90 -8.57 -19.48 -20.55
CA GLN A 90 -7.73 -19.19 -19.39
C GLN A 90 -7.07 -17.81 -19.51
N TYR A 91 -6.48 -17.50 -20.67
CA TYR A 91 -5.91 -16.18 -20.96
C TYR A 91 -6.95 -15.06 -20.75
N GLY A 92 -8.13 -15.19 -21.36
CA GLY A 92 -9.20 -14.22 -21.24
C GLY A 92 -9.64 -13.98 -19.78
N SER A 93 -9.71 -15.06 -18.98
CA SER A 93 -10.05 -14.97 -17.56
C SER A 93 -8.99 -14.23 -16.73
N VAL A 94 -7.70 -14.48 -17.00
CA VAL A 94 -6.60 -13.80 -16.30
C VAL A 94 -6.51 -12.35 -16.77
N LEU A 95 -6.65 -12.09 -18.07
CA LEU A 95 -6.62 -10.75 -18.64
C LEU A 95 -7.72 -9.86 -18.03
N SER A 96 -8.95 -10.35 -17.98
CA SER A 96 -10.06 -9.61 -17.38
C SER A 96 -9.80 -9.25 -15.92
N ARG A 97 -9.23 -10.17 -15.11
CA ARG A 97 -8.86 -9.90 -13.72
C ARG A 97 -7.74 -8.88 -13.60
N PHE A 98 -6.73 -8.97 -14.47
CA PHE A 98 -5.61 -8.05 -14.53
C PHE A 98 -6.08 -6.62 -14.88
N GLU A 99 -6.96 -6.48 -15.87
CA GLU A 99 -7.56 -5.20 -16.26
C GLU A 99 -8.41 -4.59 -15.13
N GLN A 100 -9.30 -5.38 -14.53
CA GLN A 100 -10.15 -4.94 -13.41
C GLN A 100 -9.34 -4.53 -12.18
N ALA A 101 -8.21 -5.19 -11.94
CA ALA A 101 -7.29 -4.84 -10.86
C ALA A 101 -6.40 -3.62 -11.17
N GLY A 102 -6.53 -3.01 -12.36
CA GLY A 102 -5.76 -1.84 -12.76
C GLY A 102 -4.36 -2.15 -13.29
N GLY A 103 -4.20 -3.29 -13.97
CA GLY A 103 -2.93 -3.81 -14.47
C GLY A 103 -2.15 -2.85 -15.37
N TYR A 104 -2.82 -1.97 -16.08
CA TYR A 104 -2.17 -0.95 -16.93
C TYR A 104 -1.97 0.39 -16.23
N THR A 105 -2.59 0.60 -15.06
CA THR A 105 -2.60 1.90 -14.38
C THR A 105 -1.69 1.97 -13.15
N TYR A 106 -1.19 0.82 -12.65
CA TYR A 106 -0.37 0.80 -11.43
C TYR A 106 0.87 1.72 -11.51
N PRO A 107 1.59 1.86 -12.66
CA PRO A 107 2.75 2.75 -12.71
C PRO A 107 2.35 4.22 -12.49
N THR A 108 1.21 4.62 -13.04
CA THR A 108 0.65 5.96 -12.86
C THR A 108 0.22 6.17 -11.41
N ARG A 109 -0.41 5.18 -10.79
CA ARG A 109 -0.79 5.24 -9.37
C ARG A 109 0.42 5.41 -8.46
N ILE A 110 1.53 4.67 -8.71
CA ILE A 110 2.79 4.84 -7.95
C ILE A 110 3.29 6.28 -8.08
N LYS A 111 3.39 6.80 -9.31
CA LYS A 111 3.88 8.17 -9.55
C LYS A 111 3.00 9.23 -8.86
N GLN A 112 1.69 9.11 -8.96
CA GLN A 112 0.75 10.03 -8.32
C GLN A 112 0.86 10.00 -6.79
N THR A 113 0.97 8.80 -6.20
CA THR A 113 1.09 8.64 -4.75
C THR A 113 2.44 9.20 -4.25
N LEU A 114 3.53 8.91 -4.94
CA LEU A 114 4.84 9.44 -4.58
C LEU A 114 4.89 10.97 -4.72
N ALA A 115 4.38 11.52 -5.83
CA ALA A 115 4.31 12.97 -6.03
C ALA A 115 3.43 13.65 -4.96
N GLY A 116 2.27 13.08 -4.65
CA GLY A 116 1.39 13.58 -3.59
C GLY A 116 2.03 13.59 -2.21
N LEU A 117 2.97 12.69 -1.94
CA LEU A 117 3.74 12.64 -0.70
C LEU A 117 5.08 13.43 -0.78
N GLY A 118 5.25 14.28 -1.80
CA GLY A 118 6.37 15.20 -1.93
C GLY A 118 7.68 14.53 -2.38
N PHE A 119 7.61 13.40 -3.12
CA PHE A 119 8.76 12.84 -3.83
C PHE A 119 8.79 13.35 -5.27
N GLU A 120 9.98 13.69 -5.74
CA GLU A 120 10.21 14.06 -7.12
C GLU A 120 10.56 12.84 -7.99
N ALA A 121 10.44 12.98 -9.32
CA ALA A 121 10.77 11.90 -10.24
C ALA A 121 12.23 11.40 -10.10
N GLY A 122 13.16 12.27 -9.71
CA GLY A 122 14.55 11.93 -9.43
C GLY A 122 14.76 11.05 -8.19
N ASP A 123 13.77 10.98 -7.29
CA ASP A 123 13.84 10.15 -6.09
C ASP A 123 13.47 8.67 -6.35
N TYR A 124 12.79 8.36 -7.46
CA TYR A 124 12.21 7.03 -7.68
C TYR A 124 13.26 5.91 -7.70
N GLU A 125 14.39 6.15 -8.33
CA GLU A 125 15.51 5.20 -8.42
C GLU A 125 16.47 5.28 -7.21
N ARG A 126 16.14 6.10 -6.23
CA ARG A 126 16.99 6.32 -5.06
C ARG A 126 16.93 5.11 -4.14
N PRO A 127 18.07 4.55 -3.70
CA PRO A 127 18.11 3.46 -2.74
C PRO A 127 17.42 3.84 -1.43
N LEU A 128 16.58 2.95 -0.88
CA LEU A 128 15.89 3.16 0.40
C LEU A 128 16.83 3.51 1.55
N ALA A 129 18.04 2.93 1.55
CA ALA A 129 19.06 3.21 2.56
C ALA A 129 19.53 4.68 2.59
N GLN A 130 19.37 5.42 1.48
CA GLN A 130 19.75 6.82 1.36
C GLN A 130 18.61 7.79 1.75
N LEU A 131 17.43 7.28 2.03
CA LEU A 131 16.30 8.10 2.47
C LEU A 131 16.49 8.54 3.92
N SER A 132 16.13 9.79 4.24
CA SER A 132 16.02 10.26 5.61
C SER A 132 14.93 9.52 6.38
N GLY A 133 14.89 9.63 7.73
CA GLY A 133 13.84 9.04 8.55
C GLY A 133 12.43 9.42 8.08
N GLY A 134 12.20 10.74 7.90
CA GLY A 134 10.92 11.23 7.40
C GLY A 134 10.57 10.78 5.97
N GLN A 135 11.59 10.69 5.08
CA GLN A 135 11.38 10.13 3.74
C GLN A 135 11.03 8.64 3.80
N ARG A 136 11.61 7.88 4.72
CA ARG A 136 11.24 6.47 4.93
C ARG A 136 9.80 6.32 5.42
N THR A 137 9.36 7.15 6.37
CA THR A 137 7.96 7.15 6.83
C THR A 137 7.01 7.46 5.66
N ARG A 138 7.32 8.45 4.84
CA ARG A 138 6.54 8.78 3.63
C ARG A 138 6.53 7.65 2.61
N ALA A 139 7.65 6.95 2.40
CA ALA A 139 7.71 5.78 1.52
C ALA A 139 6.83 4.62 2.04
N MET A 140 6.86 4.36 3.35
CA MET A 140 5.98 3.37 3.98
C MET A 140 4.51 3.74 3.82
N LEU A 141 4.16 5.01 4.03
CA LEU A 141 2.80 5.51 3.78
C LEU A 141 2.40 5.34 2.31
N ALA A 142 3.29 5.68 1.37
CA ALA A 142 3.04 5.50 -0.06
C ALA A 142 2.67 4.04 -0.39
N ARG A 143 3.50 3.09 0.03
CA ARG A 143 3.23 1.67 -0.19
C ARG A 143 1.93 1.22 0.44
N LEU A 144 1.67 1.62 1.68
CA LEU A 144 0.45 1.28 2.41
C LEU A 144 -0.81 1.79 1.68
N LEU A 145 -0.79 3.02 1.16
CA LEU A 145 -1.89 3.58 0.38
C LEU A 145 -2.08 2.84 -0.96
N LEU A 146 -1.01 2.42 -1.60
CA LEU A 146 -1.04 1.63 -2.85
C LEU A 146 -1.62 0.23 -2.65
N GLU A 147 -1.35 -0.42 -1.51
CA GLU A 147 -1.94 -1.70 -1.12
C GLU A 147 -3.46 -1.63 -0.94
N SER A 148 -4.00 -0.43 -0.71
CA SER A 148 -5.44 -0.16 -0.57
C SER A 148 -6.12 -1.13 0.42
N PRO A 149 -5.72 -1.17 1.71
CA PRO A 149 -6.31 -2.06 2.71
C PRO A 149 -7.77 -1.68 3.04
N ASP A 150 -8.53 -2.64 3.58
CA ASP A 150 -9.92 -2.45 3.98
C ASP A 150 -10.01 -1.63 5.29
N LEU A 151 -9.00 -1.74 6.15
CA LEU A 151 -8.83 -0.93 7.36
C LEU A 151 -7.42 -0.34 7.41
N LEU A 152 -7.34 0.98 7.46
CA LEU A 152 -6.12 1.75 7.55
C LEU A 152 -5.96 2.32 8.96
N LEU A 153 -4.87 1.97 9.63
CA LEU A 153 -4.49 2.48 10.94
C LEU A 153 -3.29 3.42 10.77
N LEU A 154 -3.44 4.70 11.10
CA LEU A 154 -2.40 5.72 10.92
C LEU A 154 -2.04 6.34 12.26
N ASP A 155 -0.78 6.19 12.68
CA ASP A 155 -0.24 6.77 13.90
C ASP A 155 0.56 8.03 13.56
N GLU A 156 -0.01 9.21 13.84
CA GLU A 156 0.57 10.54 13.55
C GLU A 156 1.13 10.68 12.12
N PRO A 157 0.33 10.38 11.07
CA PRO A 157 0.83 10.27 9.70
C PRO A 157 1.35 11.60 9.13
N THR A 158 1.00 12.73 9.74
CA THR A 158 1.34 14.06 9.26
C THR A 158 2.68 14.61 9.76
N ASN A 159 3.32 13.93 10.75
CA ASN A 159 4.55 14.45 11.40
C ASN A 159 5.74 14.68 10.45
N HIS A 160 5.76 14.05 9.28
CA HIS A 160 6.85 14.17 8.31
C HIS A 160 6.38 14.69 6.95
N LEU A 161 5.17 15.25 6.90
CA LEU A 161 4.56 15.82 5.70
C LEU A 161 4.64 17.34 5.73
N ASP A 162 4.88 17.96 4.59
CA ASP A 162 4.63 19.37 4.39
C ASP A 162 3.13 19.61 4.18
N ILE A 163 2.74 20.90 4.14
CA ILE A 163 1.33 21.29 4.04
C ILE A 163 0.66 20.71 2.78
N SER A 164 1.35 20.73 1.65
CA SER A 164 0.79 20.21 0.39
C SER A 164 0.58 18.70 0.43
N ALA A 165 1.49 17.95 1.05
CA ALA A 165 1.34 16.51 1.23
C ALA A 165 0.23 16.16 2.24
N VAL A 166 0.02 16.98 3.28
CA VAL A 166 -1.12 16.85 4.21
C VAL A 166 -2.44 17.05 3.48
N GLU A 167 -2.58 18.15 2.73
CA GLU A 167 -3.79 18.44 1.95
C GLU A 167 -4.10 17.33 0.92
N TRP A 168 -3.06 16.84 0.25
CA TRP A 168 -3.21 15.70 -0.68
C TRP A 168 -3.66 14.43 0.04
N LEU A 169 -3.06 14.11 1.20
CA LEU A 169 -3.43 12.94 1.99
C LEU A 169 -4.88 13.04 2.50
N GLU A 170 -5.28 14.21 2.98
CA GLU A 170 -6.65 14.45 3.43
C GLU A 170 -7.65 14.24 2.30
N ALA A 171 -7.40 14.78 1.11
CA ALA A 171 -8.26 14.57 -0.05
C ALA A 171 -8.34 13.08 -0.43
N LEU A 172 -7.21 12.37 -0.46
CA LEU A 172 -7.18 10.93 -0.73
C LEU A 172 -7.99 10.15 0.30
N LEU A 173 -7.84 10.46 1.59
CA LEU A 173 -8.56 9.77 2.66
C LEU A 173 -10.05 10.10 2.68
N GLN A 174 -10.50 11.25 2.16
CA GLN A 174 -11.91 11.56 1.99
C GLN A 174 -12.59 10.61 1.00
N ASP A 175 -11.89 10.24 -0.08
CA ASP A 175 -12.39 9.32 -1.11
C ASP A 175 -12.04 7.85 -0.84
N TRP A 176 -11.37 7.56 0.29
CA TRP A 176 -10.97 6.19 0.64
C TRP A 176 -12.16 5.27 0.77
N SER A 177 -12.17 4.16 0.06
CA SER A 177 -13.29 3.20 0.06
C SER A 177 -13.40 2.39 1.37
N GLY A 178 -12.26 2.17 2.05
CA GLY A 178 -12.18 1.42 3.31
C GLY A 178 -12.44 2.26 4.56
N SER A 179 -12.20 1.65 5.72
CA SER A 179 -12.23 2.31 7.03
C SER A 179 -10.87 2.91 7.35
N VAL A 180 -10.87 4.07 8.03
CA VAL A 180 -9.63 4.75 8.44
C VAL A 180 -9.74 5.10 9.91
N LEU A 181 -8.70 4.77 10.68
CA LEU A 181 -8.50 5.15 12.07
C LEU A 181 -7.19 5.92 12.18
N ILE A 182 -7.25 7.15 12.66
CA ILE A 182 -6.12 8.07 12.74
C ILE A 182 -5.90 8.52 14.19
N VAL A 183 -4.65 8.61 14.59
CA VAL A 183 -4.20 9.28 15.81
C VAL A 183 -3.48 10.55 15.44
#